data_14c74eaf6df9bcd968aeeedeacc64003
#
_entry.id   14c74eaf6df9bcd968aeeedeacc64003
#
_cell.length_a   1.000
_cell.length_b   1.000
_cell.length_c   1.000
_cell.angle_alpha   90.00
_cell.angle_beta   90.00
_cell.angle_gamma   90.00
#
_symmetry.space_group_name_H-M   'P 1'
#
loop_
_entity.id
_entity.type
_entity.pdbx_description
1 polymer ?
#
loop_
_entity_poly.entity_id
_entity_poly.type
_entity_poly.pdbx_seq_one_letter_code
_entity_poly.pdbx_strand_id
1 'polypeptide(L)'
;MRTLPVALLVYLHSCVARTSQKNRAAGFKQVMSEKQDTSKLWGGRFTEATDAFVQRFTASVSFDQRMAEQDIEGSWAHAAMLQQVGVLSEAELEQIQSGLTQIRQEIAEGDMHWSIELEDVHMNVEARLTELIGSTGKKLHTGRSRNDQVATDIRLYLRTAIDAIAAQLSRLQSGTIALAAQHTATIMPGFTHLQTAQPVAFGHHLLAWNEMLERDYGRLMDCRARMNQSPLGAAALAGTTYPIDRAMTAQALGFDK
;
A
#
# COMPACT_ATOMS: atom_id res chain seq x y z
N MET A 1 -29.68 16.91 36.77
CA MET A 1 -30.84 16.75 35.89
C MET A 1 -30.56 17.47 34.59
N ARG A 2 -30.29 16.70 33.56
CA ARG A 2 -30.68 16.86 32.15
C ARG A 2 -29.91 15.79 31.35
N THR A 3 -30.65 14.84 30.93
CA THR A 3 -30.31 13.67 30.11
C THR A 3 -30.11 14.10 28.68
N LEU A 4 -29.06 13.56 28.01
CA LEU A 4 -28.89 13.58 26.57
C LEU A 4 -29.49 12.30 25.98
N PRO A 5 -30.22 12.35 24.90
CA PRO A 5 -30.76 11.17 24.24
C PRO A 5 -29.79 10.64 23.19
N VAL A 6 -29.59 9.32 23.26
CA VAL A 6 -29.03 8.46 22.20
C VAL A 6 -30.07 8.37 21.10
N ALA A 7 -29.70 8.75 19.88
CA ALA A 7 -30.50 8.47 18.69
C ALA A 7 -29.71 7.56 17.74
N LEU A 8 -30.03 6.29 17.86
CA LEU A 8 -29.77 5.23 16.91
C LEU A 8 -30.81 5.38 15.80
N LEU A 9 -30.42 5.56 14.53
CA LEU A 9 -31.33 5.46 13.40
C LEU A 9 -30.84 4.41 12.40
N VAL A 10 -31.46 3.25 12.52
CA VAL A 10 -31.55 2.19 11.53
C VAL A 10 -32.46 2.65 10.38
N TYR A 11 -32.00 2.62 9.15
CA TYR A 11 -32.87 2.64 7.98
C TYR A 11 -32.76 1.34 7.20
N LEU A 12 -33.69 0.43 7.49
CA LEU A 12 -34.17 -0.63 6.61
C LEU A 12 -35.49 -0.12 6.00
N HIS A 13 -35.66 -0.24 4.69
CA HIS A 13 -36.87 -0.59 3.97
C HIS A 13 -36.57 -0.57 2.46
N SER A 14 -36.42 -1.73 1.86
CA SER A 14 -37.41 -2.49 1.10
C SER A 14 -38.22 -1.66 0.08
N CYS A 15 -38.00 -1.94 -1.20
CA CYS A 15 -39.08 -1.85 -2.17
C CYS A 15 -39.02 -3.03 -3.14
N VAL A 16 -40.17 -3.69 -3.19
CA VAL A 16 -40.52 -4.94 -3.85
C VAL A 16 -40.84 -4.71 -5.31
N ALA A 17 -40.37 -5.60 -6.15
CA ALA A 17 -40.86 -6.13 -7.42
C ALA A 17 -42.00 -5.41 -8.20
N ARG A 18 -41.83 -5.30 -9.50
CA ARG A 18 -42.84 -5.78 -10.48
C ARG A 18 -42.20 -6.17 -11.81
N THR A 19 -42.55 -7.36 -12.21
CA THR A 19 -42.35 -8.10 -13.44
C THR A 19 -42.89 -7.40 -14.68
N SER A 20 -42.20 -7.50 -15.81
CA SER A 20 -42.82 -7.66 -17.12
C SER A 20 -41.89 -8.36 -18.09
N GLN A 21 -42.22 -9.60 -18.42
CA GLN A 21 -41.70 -10.33 -19.56
C GLN A 21 -42.19 -9.68 -20.87
N LYS A 22 -41.28 -9.49 -21.81
CA LYS A 22 -41.59 -9.65 -23.25
C LYS A 22 -40.34 -10.09 -24.02
N ASN A 23 -40.47 -11.24 -24.61
CA ASN A 23 -39.57 -11.90 -25.55
C ASN A 23 -39.17 -10.98 -26.72
N ARG A 24 -37.89 -11.03 -27.08
CA ARG A 24 -37.45 -11.07 -28.48
C ARG A 24 -36.08 -11.77 -28.58
N ALA A 25 -36.15 -12.92 -29.19
CA ALA A 25 -34.97 -13.63 -29.73
C ALA A 25 -34.38 -12.83 -30.90
N ALA A 26 -33.10 -12.52 -30.88
CA ALA A 26 -32.31 -12.28 -32.08
C ALA A 26 -30.81 -12.28 -31.75
N GLY A 27 -30.07 -13.25 -32.29
CA GLY A 27 -28.69 -13.09 -32.69
C GLY A 27 -27.61 -13.21 -31.59
N PHE A 28 -27.36 -14.41 -31.10
CA PHE A 28 -26.09 -14.74 -30.43
C PHE A 28 -24.98 -14.70 -31.51
N LYS A 29 -24.40 -13.53 -31.72
CA LYS A 29 -23.05 -13.45 -32.27
C LYS A 29 -22.09 -13.77 -31.14
N GLN A 30 -21.56 -14.96 -31.16
CA GLN A 30 -20.46 -15.45 -30.36
C GLN A 30 -19.24 -14.60 -30.70
N VAL A 31 -19.03 -13.50 -29.95
CA VAL A 31 -17.73 -12.84 -29.89
C VAL A 31 -16.87 -13.79 -29.07
N MET A 32 -16.05 -14.58 -29.75
CA MET A 32 -14.94 -15.28 -29.15
C MET A 32 -14.02 -14.21 -28.58
N SER A 33 -14.20 -13.88 -27.29
CA SER A 33 -13.20 -13.21 -26.49
C SER A 33 -11.98 -14.13 -26.52
N GLU A 34 -10.96 -13.77 -27.26
CA GLU A 34 -9.63 -14.30 -27.03
C GLU A 34 -9.29 -13.94 -25.58
N LYS A 35 -9.44 -14.92 -24.68
CA LYS A 35 -8.84 -14.84 -23.34
C LYS A 35 -7.34 -14.67 -23.59
N GLN A 36 -6.84 -13.47 -23.37
CA GLN A 36 -5.39 -13.29 -23.30
C GLN A 36 -4.89 -14.25 -22.24
N ASP A 37 -4.06 -15.19 -22.69
CA ASP A 37 -3.44 -16.21 -21.85
C ASP A 37 -2.39 -15.53 -20.94
N THR A 38 -2.86 -15.01 -19.79
CA THR A 38 -2.03 -14.37 -18.79
C THR A 38 -1.11 -15.36 -18.06
N SER A 39 -1.33 -16.68 -18.27
CA SER A 39 -0.51 -17.75 -17.68
C SER A 39 0.94 -17.77 -18.17
N LYS A 40 1.29 -16.97 -19.19
CA LYS A 40 2.61 -16.96 -19.84
C LYS A 40 3.59 -15.90 -19.39
N LEU A 41 3.22 -14.98 -18.50
CA LEU A 41 4.17 -13.95 -18.04
C LEU A 41 5.37 -14.54 -17.27
N TRP A 42 5.18 -15.67 -16.57
CA TRP A 42 6.22 -16.36 -15.80
C TRP A 42 6.38 -17.85 -16.17
N GLY A 43 5.77 -18.31 -17.27
CA GLY A 43 5.72 -19.72 -17.66
C GLY A 43 7.09 -20.40 -17.83
N GLY A 44 8.11 -19.70 -18.28
CA GLY A 44 9.45 -20.22 -18.47
C GLY A 44 9.44 -21.54 -19.25
N ARG A 45 9.85 -22.64 -18.59
CA ARG A 45 9.85 -24.00 -19.14
C ARG A 45 8.57 -24.79 -18.84
N PHE A 46 7.66 -24.24 -18.05
CA PHE A 46 6.42 -24.90 -17.69
C PHE A 46 5.40 -24.75 -18.81
N THR A 47 4.74 -25.85 -19.15
CA THR A 47 3.71 -25.91 -20.20
C THR A 47 2.30 -26.05 -19.61
N GLU A 48 2.21 -26.39 -18.33
CA GLU A 48 0.96 -26.54 -17.62
C GLU A 48 0.62 -25.27 -16.84
N ALA A 49 -0.67 -24.99 -16.67
CA ALA A 49 -1.14 -23.90 -15.83
C ALA A 49 -0.81 -24.21 -14.35
N THR A 50 -0.56 -23.14 -13.56
CA THR A 50 -0.35 -23.28 -12.13
C THR A 50 -1.61 -23.83 -11.46
N ASP A 51 -1.45 -24.84 -10.59
CA ASP A 51 -2.57 -25.42 -9.82
C ASP A 51 -3.28 -24.36 -8.96
N ALA A 52 -4.60 -24.43 -8.91
CA ALA A 52 -5.41 -23.44 -8.20
C ALA A 52 -5.13 -23.37 -6.68
N PHE A 53 -4.68 -24.48 -6.07
CA PHE A 53 -4.25 -24.46 -4.67
C PHE A 53 -2.93 -23.69 -4.53
N VAL A 54 -1.98 -23.92 -5.42
CA VAL A 54 -0.68 -23.21 -5.42
C VAL A 54 -0.90 -21.71 -5.63
N GLN A 55 -1.75 -21.31 -6.59
CA GLN A 55 -2.10 -19.90 -6.81
C GLN A 55 -2.61 -19.24 -5.55
N ARG A 56 -3.57 -19.86 -4.85
CA ARG A 56 -4.09 -19.33 -3.59
C ARG A 56 -3.08 -19.33 -2.46
N PHE A 57 -2.17 -20.30 -2.43
CA PHE A 57 -1.15 -20.43 -1.39
C PHE A 57 -0.04 -19.36 -1.55
N THR A 58 0.34 -19.05 -2.79
CA THR A 58 1.41 -18.08 -3.09
C THR A 58 0.90 -16.64 -3.20
N ALA A 59 -0.40 -16.43 -3.45
CA ALA A 59 -0.96 -15.11 -3.66
C ALA A 59 -0.87 -14.23 -2.40
N SER A 60 -0.41 -13.01 -2.58
CA SER A 60 -0.30 -11.97 -1.55
C SER A 60 -1.25 -10.77 -1.77
N VAL A 61 -1.91 -10.70 -2.94
CA VAL A 61 -2.74 -9.55 -3.34
C VAL A 61 -3.81 -9.16 -2.32
N SER A 62 -4.34 -10.11 -1.57
CA SER A 62 -5.36 -9.85 -0.54
C SER A 62 -4.88 -8.92 0.58
N PHE A 63 -3.58 -8.80 0.81
CA PHE A 63 -3.00 -7.93 1.82
C PHE A 63 -1.97 -6.93 1.29
N ASP A 64 -1.25 -7.24 0.20
CA ASP A 64 -0.23 -6.36 -0.36
C ASP A 64 -0.80 -5.25 -1.28
N GLN A 65 -2.06 -5.37 -1.74
CA GLN A 65 -2.76 -4.29 -2.46
C GLN A 65 -2.72 -2.94 -1.71
N ARG A 66 -2.46 -2.95 -0.40
CA ARG A 66 -2.24 -1.74 0.41
C ARG A 66 -1.00 -0.96 0.01
N MET A 67 -0.07 -1.57 -0.73
CA MET A 67 1.14 -0.93 -1.23
C MET A 67 1.00 -0.42 -2.67
N ALA A 68 -0.20 -0.48 -3.26
CA ALA A 68 -0.42 -0.09 -4.65
C ALA A 68 0.01 1.34 -4.96
N GLU A 69 -0.20 2.27 -4.02
CA GLU A 69 0.26 3.66 -4.18
C GLU A 69 1.79 3.74 -4.26
N GLN A 70 2.50 2.97 -3.44
CA GLN A 70 3.96 2.93 -3.43
C GLN A 70 4.53 2.24 -4.66
N ASP A 71 3.86 1.18 -5.16
CA ASP A 71 4.23 0.54 -6.42
C ASP A 71 4.09 1.51 -7.61
N ILE A 72 3.01 2.29 -7.66
CA ILE A 72 2.82 3.33 -8.67
C ILE A 72 3.89 4.42 -8.56
N GLU A 73 4.19 4.89 -7.35
CA GLU A 73 5.22 5.90 -7.10
C GLU A 73 6.61 5.40 -7.53
N GLY A 74 6.97 4.18 -7.13
CA GLY A 74 8.21 3.51 -7.53
C GLY A 74 8.31 3.32 -9.05
N SER A 75 7.21 2.92 -9.68
CA SER A 75 7.10 2.72 -11.13
C SER A 75 7.24 4.04 -11.90
N TRP A 76 6.71 5.14 -11.38
CA TRP A 76 6.88 6.48 -11.96
C TRP A 76 8.34 6.93 -11.96
N ALA A 77 9.00 6.81 -10.82
CA ALA A 77 10.41 7.17 -10.69
C ALA A 77 11.29 6.31 -11.60
N HIS A 78 10.98 5.01 -11.70
CA HIS A 78 11.69 4.09 -12.58
C HIS A 78 11.49 4.42 -14.07
N ALA A 79 10.25 4.71 -14.49
CA ALA A 79 9.96 5.10 -15.87
C ALA A 79 10.69 6.39 -16.28
N ALA A 80 10.69 7.40 -15.40
CA ALA A 80 11.40 8.65 -15.64
C ALA A 80 12.91 8.42 -15.80
N MET A 81 13.49 7.56 -14.96
CA MET A 81 14.91 7.17 -15.08
C MET A 81 15.18 6.42 -16.37
N LEU A 82 14.32 5.46 -16.78
CA LEU A 82 14.47 4.72 -18.03
C LEU A 82 14.44 5.64 -19.26
N GLN A 83 13.63 6.69 -19.24
CA GLN A 83 13.59 7.69 -20.29
C GLN A 83 14.89 8.52 -20.29
N GLN A 84 15.34 8.97 -19.13
CA GLN A 84 16.57 9.74 -19.01
C GLN A 84 17.80 9.00 -19.55
N VAL A 85 17.86 7.68 -19.37
CA VAL A 85 18.97 6.85 -19.89
C VAL A 85 18.72 6.31 -21.31
N GLY A 86 17.65 6.75 -21.97
CA GLY A 86 17.37 6.45 -23.39
C GLY A 86 16.77 5.06 -23.64
N VAL A 87 16.25 4.37 -22.63
CA VAL A 87 15.54 3.09 -22.77
C VAL A 87 14.09 3.31 -23.19
N LEU A 88 13.45 4.35 -22.69
CA LEU A 88 12.13 4.80 -23.11
C LEU A 88 12.24 6.11 -23.90
N SER A 89 11.37 6.28 -24.90
CA SER A 89 11.14 7.58 -25.52
C SER A 89 10.26 8.45 -24.62
N GLU A 90 10.23 9.77 -24.89
CA GLU A 90 9.36 10.71 -24.19
C GLU A 90 7.88 10.33 -24.31
N ALA A 91 7.42 9.95 -25.51
CA ALA A 91 6.05 9.51 -25.75
C ALA A 91 5.68 8.22 -24.96
N GLU A 92 6.63 7.28 -24.80
CA GLU A 92 6.41 6.07 -23.99
C GLU A 92 6.35 6.40 -22.50
N LEU A 93 7.17 7.35 -22.03
CA LEU A 93 7.08 7.84 -20.65
C LEU A 93 5.71 8.46 -20.38
N GLU A 94 5.23 9.35 -21.26
CA GLU A 94 3.92 9.98 -21.13
C GLU A 94 2.78 8.94 -21.08
N GLN A 95 2.83 7.92 -21.96
CA GLN A 95 1.85 6.83 -21.94
C GLN A 95 1.87 6.07 -20.62
N ILE A 96 3.03 5.69 -20.10
CA ILE A 96 3.18 4.98 -18.83
C ILE A 96 2.64 5.84 -17.69
N GLN A 97 3.00 7.11 -17.63
CA GLN A 97 2.55 8.03 -16.59
C GLN A 97 1.03 8.24 -16.62
N SER A 98 0.46 8.40 -17.82
CA SER A 98 -1.00 8.50 -17.97
C SER A 98 -1.71 7.21 -17.52
N GLY A 99 -1.20 6.04 -17.93
CA GLY A 99 -1.76 4.75 -17.53
C GLY A 99 -1.68 4.52 -16.01
N LEU A 100 -0.54 4.83 -15.38
CA LEU A 100 -0.38 4.72 -13.92
C LEU A 100 -1.29 5.71 -13.17
N THR A 101 -1.50 6.90 -13.72
CA THR A 101 -2.45 7.89 -13.16
C THR A 101 -3.88 7.36 -13.19
N GLN A 102 -4.28 6.75 -14.31
CA GLN A 102 -5.60 6.13 -14.41
C GLN A 102 -5.77 4.98 -13.42
N ILE A 103 -4.78 4.10 -13.28
CA ILE A 103 -4.81 3.00 -12.30
C ILE A 103 -4.93 3.54 -10.87
N ARG A 104 -4.18 4.57 -10.52
CA ARG A 104 -4.30 5.25 -9.22
C ARG A 104 -5.72 5.74 -8.96
N GLN A 105 -6.37 6.30 -9.97
CA GLN A 105 -7.77 6.74 -9.86
C GLN A 105 -8.71 5.55 -9.69
N GLU A 106 -8.57 4.49 -10.49
CA GLU A 106 -9.38 3.27 -10.36
C GLU A 106 -9.25 2.65 -8.96
N ILE A 107 -8.04 2.67 -8.36
CA ILE A 107 -7.82 2.20 -6.98
C ILE A 107 -8.53 3.09 -5.97
N ALA A 108 -8.43 4.41 -6.12
CA ALA A 108 -9.05 5.37 -5.20
C ALA A 108 -10.60 5.31 -5.25
N GLU A 109 -11.17 5.02 -6.39
CA GLU A 109 -12.62 4.87 -6.62
C GLU A 109 -13.13 3.47 -6.25
N GLY A 110 -12.24 2.50 -6.05
CA GLY A 110 -12.58 1.11 -5.74
C GLY A 110 -12.95 0.28 -6.96
N ASP A 111 -12.63 0.75 -8.15
CA ASP A 111 -12.95 0.12 -9.44
C ASP A 111 -11.83 -0.82 -9.92
N MET A 112 -10.65 -0.79 -9.29
CA MET A 112 -9.55 -1.69 -9.62
C MET A 112 -9.91 -3.14 -9.30
N HIS A 113 -9.87 -4.02 -10.30
CA HIS A 113 -10.10 -5.44 -10.12
C HIS A 113 -8.80 -6.15 -9.72
N TRP A 114 -8.80 -6.74 -8.51
CA TRP A 114 -7.67 -7.51 -7.99
C TRP A 114 -7.86 -9.00 -8.25
N SER A 115 -6.94 -9.62 -9.02
CA SER A 115 -6.97 -11.05 -9.33
C SER A 115 -5.93 -11.83 -8.53
N ILE A 116 -6.36 -12.91 -7.88
CA ILE A 116 -5.48 -13.89 -7.21
C ILE A 116 -4.59 -14.63 -8.24
N GLU A 117 -5.07 -14.80 -9.47
CA GLU A 117 -4.31 -15.42 -10.57
C GLU A 117 -3.07 -14.61 -10.95
N LEU A 118 -3.08 -13.31 -10.64
CA LEU A 118 -1.96 -12.39 -10.83
C LEU A 118 -1.08 -12.25 -9.58
N GLU A 119 -1.24 -13.13 -8.60
CA GLU A 119 -0.40 -13.32 -7.42
C GLU A 119 -0.30 -12.11 -6.48
N ASP A 120 0.27 -11.00 -6.92
CA ASP A 120 0.63 -9.84 -6.09
C ASP A 120 0.09 -8.50 -6.66
N VAL A 121 0.19 -7.44 -5.88
CA VAL A 121 -0.20 -6.08 -6.28
C VAL A 121 0.55 -5.64 -7.54
N HIS A 122 1.81 -5.98 -7.67
CA HIS A 122 2.69 -5.53 -8.75
C HIS A 122 2.26 -6.13 -10.10
N MET A 123 1.95 -7.44 -10.13
CA MET A 123 1.43 -8.08 -11.35
C MET A 123 0.06 -7.57 -11.73
N ASN A 124 -0.81 -7.29 -10.76
CA ASN A 124 -2.12 -6.70 -11.03
C ASN A 124 -1.98 -5.30 -11.66
N VAL A 125 -1.12 -4.44 -11.12
CA VAL A 125 -0.84 -3.10 -11.67
C VAL A 125 -0.18 -3.21 -13.06
N GLU A 126 0.81 -4.10 -13.24
CA GLU A 126 1.49 -4.31 -14.53
C GLU A 126 0.54 -4.85 -15.61
N ALA A 127 -0.33 -5.80 -15.26
CA ALA A 127 -1.34 -6.32 -16.17
C ALA A 127 -2.32 -5.22 -16.58
N ARG A 128 -2.85 -4.47 -15.62
CA ARG A 128 -3.76 -3.36 -15.90
C ARG A 128 -3.11 -2.28 -16.75
N LEU A 129 -1.87 -1.91 -16.47
CA LEU A 129 -1.11 -0.97 -17.29
C LEU A 129 -0.98 -1.48 -18.73
N THR A 130 -0.66 -2.77 -18.91
CA THR A 130 -0.53 -3.39 -20.24
C THR A 130 -1.88 -3.40 -20.98
N GLU A 131 -2.99 -3.60 -20.31
CA GLU A 131 -4.33 -3.48 -20.90
C GLU A 131 -4.60 -2.07 -21.41
N LEU A 132 -4.22 -1.04 -20.65
CA LEU A 132 -4.46 0.36 -20.98
C LEU A 132 -3.58 0.87 -22.15
N ILE A 133 -2.28 0.53 -22.12
CA ILE A 133 -1.30 1.13 -23.05
C ILE A 133 -0.56 0.12 -23.93
N GLY A 134 -0.98 -1.14 -23.90
CA GLY A 134 -0.42 -2.19 -24.76
C GLY A 134 1.03 -2.55 -24.42
N SER A 135 1.84 -2.83 -25.46
CA SER A 135 3.22 -3.30 -25.30
C SER A 135 4.16 -2.31 -24.60
N THR A 136 3.84 -1.02 -24.61
CA THR A 136 4.61 0.01 -23.90
C THR A 136 4.62 -0.27 -22.39
N GLY A 137 3.51 -0.77 -21.81
CA GLY A 137 3.44 -1.13 -20.40
C GLY A 137 4.47 -2.18 -19.97
N LYS A 138 4.76 -3.14 -20.85
CA LYS A 138 5.75 -4.19 -20.58
C LYS A 138 7.20 -3.66 -20.51
N LYS A 139 7.49 -2.52 -21.16
CA LYS A 139 8.83 -1.92 -21.11
C LYS A 139 9.19 -1.37 -19.74
N LEU A 140 8.19 -1.06 -18.91
CA LEU A 140 8.38 -0.56 -17.55
C LEU A 140 9.20 -1.54 -16.67
N HIS A 141 9.15 -2.84 -16.96
CA HIS A 141 9.91 -3.86 -16.22
C HIS A 141 11.40 -3.92 -16.58
N THR A 142 11.85 -3.16 -17.57
CA THR A 142 13.25 -3.18 -18.04
C THR A 142 14.21 -2.77 -16.93
N GLY A 143 15.26 -3.59 -16.70
CA GLY A 143 16.27 -3.31 -15.68
C GLY A 143 15.79 -3.43 -14.22
N ARG A 144 14.60 -3.95 -13.98
CA ARG A 144 13.98 -4.17 -12.67
C ARG A 144 13.66 -5.65 -12.47
N SER A 145 13.59 -6.06 -11.24
CA SER A 145 13.06 -7.36 -10.80
C SER A 145 11.93 -7.14 -9.81
N ARG A 146 11.07 -8.14 -9.64
CA ARG A 146 10.10 -8.15 -8.54
C ARG A 146 10.79 -7.99 -7.19
N ASN A 147 12.02 -8.52 -7.03
CA ASN A 147 12.76 -8.46 -5.77
C ASN A 147 13.08 -7.02 -5.30
N ASP A 148 13.68 -6.20 -6.16
CA ASP A 148 14.02 -4.82 -5.81
C ASP A 148 12.78 -3.90 -5.81
N GLN A 149 11.78 -4.18 -6.62
CA GLN A 149 10.50 -3.51 -6.64
C GLN A 149 9.77 -3.67 -5.29
N VAL A 150 9.50 -4.90 -4.87
CA VAL A 150 8.83 -5.19 -3.58
C VAL A 150 9.59 -4.59 -2.40
N ALA A 151 10.93 -4.73 -2.39
CA ALA A 151 11.75 -4.18 -1.32
C ALA A 151 11.70 -2.65 -1.25
N THR A 152 11.56 -1.97 -2.39
CA THR A 152 11.37 -0.51 -2.46
C THR A 152 10.00 -0.12 -1.92
N ASP A 153 8.94 -0.78 -2.37
CA ASP A 153 7.56 -0.46 -2.02
C ASP A 153 7.28 -0.68 -0.54
N ILE A 154 7.80 -1.77 0.05
CA ILE A 154 7.73 -2.00 1.50
C ILE A 154 8.40 -0.85 2.27
N ARG A 155 9.56 -0.35 1.82
CA ARG A 155 10.23 0.76 2.50
C ARG A 155 9.45 2.07 2.38
N LEU A 156 8.90 2.37 1.22
CA LEU A 156 8.03 3.53 1.01
C LEU A 156 6.78 3.44 1.88
N TYR A 157 6.11 2.29 1.89
CA TYR A 157 4.93 2.03 2.70
C TYR A 157 5.22 2.19 4.21
N LEU A 158 6.28 1.54 4.70
CA LEU A 158 6.66 1.62 6.12
C LEU A 158 7.07 3.04 6.51
N ARG A 159 7.75 3.78 5.64
CA ARG A 159 8.09 5.19 5.88
C ARG A 159 6.83 6.02 6.12
N THR A 160 5.85 5.92 5.23
CA THR A 160 4.57 6.61 5.37
C THR A 160 3.82 6.18 6.63
N ALA A 161 3.80 4.87 6.93
CA ALA A 161 3.15 4.34 8.12
C ALA A 161 3.82 4.83 9.42
N ILE A 162 5.16 4.86 9.46
CA ILE A 162 5.91 5.38 10.61
C ILE A 162 5.59 6.86 10.83
N ASP A 163 5.60 7.67 9.77
CA ASP A 163 5.29 9.09 9.87
C ASP A 163 3.87 9.33 10.42
N ALA A 164 2.89 8.54 9.96
CA ALA A 164 1.53 8.61 10.47
C ALA A 164 1.41 8.19 11.94
N ILE A 165 2.10 7.11 12.35
CA ILE A 165 2.12 6.63 13.74
C ILE A 165 2.82 7.66 14.64
N ALA A 166 3.95 8.22 14.23
CA ALA A 166 4.69 9.24 14.96
C ALA A 166 3.84 10.49 15.22
N ALA A 167 3.08 10.95 14.22
CA ALA A 167 2.14 12.05 14.39
C ALA A 167 1.03 11.72 15.41
N GLN A 168 0.53 10.50 15.42
CA GLN A 168 -0.47 10.04 16.38
C GLN A 168 0.07 9.92 17.81
N LEU A 169 1.31 9.42 17.96
CA LEU A 169 2.00 9.38 19.25
C LEU A 169 2.17 10.79 19.83
N SER A 170 2.61 11.75 19.04
CA SER A 170 2.75 13.15 19.47
C SER A 170 1.42 13.75 19.91
N ARG A 171 0.32 13.42 19.23
CA ARG A 171 -1.03 13.84 19.65
C ARG A 171 -1.43 13.20 20.98
N LEU A 172 -1.17 11.90 21.16
CA LEU A 172 -1.47 11.19 22.40
C LEU A 172 -0.65 11.75 23.56
N GLN A 173 0.64 11.99 23.37
CA GLN A 173 1.52 12.61 24.36
C GLN A 173 1.00 13.99 24.76
N SER A 174 0.66 14.85 23.81
CA SER A 174 0.10 16.18 24.09
C SER A 174 -1.19 16.10 24.92
N GLY A 175 -2.10 15.17 24.58
CA GLY A 175 -3.33 14.94 25.35
C GLY A 175 -3.05 14.43 26.77
N THR A 176 -2.10 13.50 26.91
CA THR A 176 -1.70 12.93 28.20
C THR A 176 -1.06 13.98 29.09
N ILE A 177 -0.19 14.84 28.56
CA ILE A 177 0.42 15.94 29.30
C ILE A 177 -0.63 16.97 29.76
N ALA A 178 -1.55 17.34 28.85
CA ALA A 178 -2.62 18.28 29.17
C ALA A 178 -3.53 17.75 30.30
N LEU A 179 -3.82 16.45 30.28
CA LEU A 179 -4.60 15.81 31.36
C LEU A 179 -3.78 15.73 32.67
N ALA A 180 -2.51 15.37 32.58
CA ALA A 180 -1.62 15.33 33.75
C ALA A 180 -1.54 16.69 34.48
N ALA A 181 -1.49 17.79 33.73
CA ALA A 181 -1.47 19.15 34.25
C ALA A 181 -2.73 19.49 35.06
N GLN A 182 -3.89 18.93 34.68
CA GLN A 182 -5.16 19.14 35.40
C GLN A 182 -5.24 18.30 36.70
N HIS A 183 -4.41 17.28 36.84
CA HIS A 183 -4.46 16.29 37.91
C HIS A 183 -3.17 16.21 38.75
N THR A 184 -2.44 17.31 38.87
CA THR A 184 -1.17 17.37 39.62
C THR A 184 -1.31 17.06 41.10
N ALA A 185 -2.48 17.41 41.69
CA ALA A 185 -2.80 17.18 43.11
C ALA A 185 -3.83 16.05 43.35
N THR A 186 -4.32 15.40 42.31
CA THR A 186 -5.26 14.29 42.43
C THR A 186 -4.55 13.03 42.89
N ILE A 187 -4.85 12.57 44.09
CA ILE A 187 -4.23 11.39 44.70
C ILE A 187 -5.03 10.13 44.37
N MET A 188 -4.32 9.09 44.00
CA MET A 188 -4.83 7.74 43.75
C MET A 188 -3.99 6.69 44.47
N PRO A 189 -4.53 5.50 44.79
CA PRO A 189 -3.72 4.41 45.33
C PRO A 189 -2.78 3.84 44.23
N GLY A 190 -1.51 3.69 44.56
CA GLY A 190 -0.60 2.85 43.81
C GLY A 190 -0.78 1.39 44.19
N PHE A 191 -0.45 0.46 43.31
CA PHE A 191 -0.60 -0.98 43.51
C PHE A 191 0.69 -1.73 43.19
N THR A 192 0.99 -2.74 44.01
CA THR A 192 1.98 -3.78 43.72
C THR A 192 1.37 -5.15 44.04
N HIS A 193 1.61 -6.14 43.18
CA HIS A 193 1.04 -7.48 43.37
C HIS A 193 -0.48 -7.49 43.64
N LEU A 194 -1.23 -6.59 43.01
CA LEU A 194 -2.68 -6.37 43.22
C LEU A 194 -3.03 -5.91 44.65
N GLN A 195 -2.05 -5.47 45.43
CA GLN A 195 -2.25 -4.92 46.78
C GLN A 195 -2.01 -3.41 46.76
N THR A 196 -2.81 -2.68 47.56
CA THR A 196 -2.61 -1.25 47.74
C THR A 196 -1.24 -0.98 48.35
N ALA A 197 -0.49 -0.11 47.67
CA ALA A 197 0.84 0.34 48.11
C ALA A 197 0.77 1.84 48.52
N GLN A 198 1.75 2.66 48.09
CA GLN A 198 1.79 4.07 48.46
C GLN A 198 0.79 4.91 47.59
N PRO A 199 0.37 6.09 48.07
CA PRO A 199 -0.38 7.04 47.26
C PRO A 199 0.53 7.63 46.17
N VAL A 200 -0.08 7.87 45.00
CA VAL A 200 0.61 8.52 43.84
C VAL A 200 -0.30 9.60 43.27
N ALA A 201 0.29 10.65 42.71
CA ALA A 201 -0.49 11.63 41.97
C ALA A 201 -0.89 11.05 40.58
N PHE A 202 -2.15 11.26 40.19
CA PHE A 202 -2.65 10.80 38.89
C PHE A 202 -1.87 11.43 37.75
N GLY A 203 -1.50 12.71 37.84
CA GLY A 203 -0.62 13.35 36.87
C GLY A 203 0.73 12.64 36.70
N HIS A 204 1.35 12.18 37.82
CA HIS A 204 2.59 11.40 37.77
C HIS A 204 2.39 10.06 37.03
N HIS A 205 1.29 9.36 37.29
CA HIS A 205 0.96 8.13 36.60
C HIS A 205 0.83 8.35 35.09
N LEU A 206 0.16 9.42 34.64
CA LEU A 206 0.02 9.77 33.24
C LEU A 206 1.36 10.12 32.58
N LEU A 207 2.25 10.82 33.29
CA LEU A 207 3.58 11.13 32.77
C LEU A 207 4.47 9.87 32.61
N ALA A 208 4.27 8.85 33.42
CA ALA A 208 4.96 7.57 33.22
C ALA A 208 4.58 6.92 31.89
N TRP A 209 3.33 7.02 31.47
CA TRP A 209 2.90 6.60 30.12
C TRP A 209 3.54 7.46 29.03
N ASN A 210 3.60 8.77 29.24
CA ASN A 210 4.23 9.69 28.29
C ASN A 210 5.69 9.32 28.04
N GLU A 211 6.45 8.98 29.08
CA GLU A 211 7.83 8.52 28.99
C GLU A 211 8.00 7.20 28.19
N MET A 212 7.02 6.29 28.27
CA MET A 212 7.03 5.07 27.44
C MET A 212 6.80 5.41 25.97
N LEU A 213 5.82 6.29 25.67
CA LEU A 213 5.49 6.72 24.31
C LEU A 213 6.66 7.48 23.65
N GLU A 214 7.41 8.29 24.42
CA GLU A 214 8.60 8.98 23.95
C GLU A 214 9.68 7.99 23.48
N ARG A 215 9.91 6.95 24.26
CA ARG A 215 10.88 5.90 23.85
C ARG A 215 10.41 5.13 22.61
N ASP A 216 9.10 4.92 22.44
CA ASP A 216 8.55 4.28 21.24
C ASP A 216 8.65 5.18 20.02
N TYR A 217 8.42 6.49 20.19
CA TYR A 217 8.66 7.48 19.14
C TYR A 217 10.13 7.46 18.67
N GLY A 218 11.07 7.46 19.61
CA GLY A 218 12.51 7.37 19.29
C GLY A 218 12.85 6.10 18.51
N ARG A 219 12.30 4.94 18.88
CA ARG A 219 12.51 3.67 18.15
C ARG A 219 11.98 3.73 16.72
N LEU A 220 10.81 4.35 16.53
CA LEU A 220 10.22 4.52 15.20
C LEU A 220 11.08 5.42 14.32
N MET A 221 11.58 6.54 14.85
CA MET A 221 12.45 7.45 14.11
C MET A 221 13.78 6.82 13.73
N ASP A 222 14.37 6.04 14.64
CA ASP A 222 15.60 5.29 14.39
C ASP A 222 15.38 4.21 13.31
N CYS A 223 14.28 3.48 13.36
CA CYS A 223 13.89 2.53 12.33
C CYS A 223 13.72 3.23 10.97
N ARG A 224 13.00 4.34 10.94
CA ARG A 224 12.77 5.15 9.74
C ARG A 224 14.08 5.59 9.07
N ALA A 225 15.00 6.11 9.86
CA ALA A 225 16.30 6.57 9.35
C ALA A 225 17.13 5.40 8.75
N ARG A 226 17.17 4.27 9.41
CA ARG A 226 17.94 3.10 8.93
C ARG A 226 17.35 2.47 7.67
N MET A 227 16.03 2.46 7.52
CA MET A 227 15.38 1.87 6.35
C MET A 227 15.31 2.79 5.14
N ASN A 228 15.59 4.10 5.29
CA ASN A 228 15.45 5.08 4.20
C ASN A 228 16.60 5.00 3.18
N GLN A 229 16.81 3.81 2.63
CA GLN A 229 17.80 3.49 1.60
C GLN A 229 17.11 2.76 0.46
N SER A 230 17.33 3.23 -0.79
CA SER A 230 16.67 2.66 -1.97
C SER A 230 17.30 1.33 -2.39
N PRO A 231 16.53 0.24 -2.45
CA PRO A 231 16.99 -1.00 -3.09
C PRO A 231 16.77 -1.01 -4.60
N LEU A 232 16.03 -0.07 -5.16
CA LEU A 232 15.67 -0.04 -6.58
C LEU A 232 16.92 0.05 -7.45
N GLY A 233 17.01 -0.84 -8.44
CA GLY A 233 18.17 -1.01 -9.30
C GLY A 233 19.13 -2.12 -8.87
N ALA A 234 18.86 -2.80 -7.74
CA ALA A 234 19.56 -4.06 -7.42
C ALA A 234 19.10 -5.21 -8.32
N ALA A 235 18.00 -5.04 -9.04
CA ALA A 235 17.36 -6.03 -9.87
C ALA A 235 17.11 -7.35 -9.11
N ALA A 236 17.39 -8.52 -9.72
CA ALA A 236 17.13 -9.80 -9.06
C ALA A 236 18.02 -10.01 -7.82
N LEU A 237 19.29 -9.58 -7.84
CA LEU A 237 20.23 -9.73 -6.72
C LEU A 237 21.46 -8.80 -6.77
N ALA A 238 22.05 -8.52 -7.94
CA ALA A 238 23.35 -7.88 -8.03
C ALA A 238 23.43 -6.77 -9.10
N GLY A 239 22.27 -6.21 -9.49
CA GLY A 239 22.19 -5.16 -10.50
C GLY A 239 21.85 -5.69 -11.89
N THR A 240 22.00 -4.81 -12.88
CA THR A 240 21.65 -5.05 -14.28
C THR A 240 22.72 -4.50 -15.20
N THR A 241 22.74 -4.98 -16.45
CA THR A 241 23.62 -4.45 -17.51
C THR A 241 23.05 -3.18 -18.18
N TYR A 242 21.82 -2.82 -17.90
CA TYR A 242 21.25 -1.55 -18.35
C TYR A 242 21.92 -0.37 -17.62
N PRO A 243 22.11 0.79 -18.30
CA PRO A 243 22.80 1.94 -17.74
C PRO A 243 21.86 2.75 -16.80
N ILE A 244 21.20 2.08 -15.86
CA ILE A 244 20.25 2.71 -14.94
C ILE A 244 20.93 3.69 -13.98
N ASP A 245 20.24 4.78 -13.63
CA ASP A 245 20.66 5.74 -12.62
C ASP A 245 19.93 5.51 -11.30
N ARG A 246 20.58 4.81 -10.39
CA ARG A 246 20.04 4.50 -9.07
C ARG A 246 19.92 5.74 -8.17
N ALA A 247 20.82 6.71 -8.33
CA ALA A 247 20.78 7.94 -7.57
C ALA A 247 19.56 8.79 -7.94
N MET A 248 19.24 8.87 -9.23
CA MET A 248 18.04 9.56 -9.73
C MET A 248 16.75 8.96 -9.12
N THR A 249 16.59 7.64 -9.15
CA THR A 249 15.41 7.00 -8.58
C THR A 249 15.34 7.15 -7.07
N ALA A 250 16.44 7.01 -6.35
CA ALA A 250 16.50 7.22 -4.91
C ALA A 250 16.09 8.64 -4.52
N GLN A 251 16.62 9.64 -5.23
CA GLN A 251 16.27 11.05 -5.01
C GLN A 251 14.80 11.34 -5.31
N ALA A 252 14.28 10.83 -6.43
CA ALA A 252 12.89 11.02 -6.82
C ALA A 252 11.91 10.43 -5.78
N LEU A 253 12.29 9.32 -5.14
CA LEU A 253 11.51 8.64 -4.10
C LEU A 253 11.79 9.15 -2.68
N GLY A 254 12.67 10.15 -2.51
CA GLY A 254 13.01 10.74 -1.22
C GLY A 254 13.77 9.79 -0.28
N PHE A 255 14.54 8.86 -0.84
CA PHE A 255 15.51 8.07 -0.07
C PHE A 255 16.80 8.88 0.18
N ASP A 256 17.46 8.59 1.28
CA ASP A 256 18.73 9.26 1.62
C ASP A 256 19.91 8.75 0.76
N LYS A 257 19.81 7.50 0.26
CA LYS A 257 20.78 6.87 -0.64
C LYS A 257 20.21 5.61 -1.29
#